data_4c086c55756906e08f6c3abdc96b41ab
#
_entry.id   4c086c55756906e08f6c3abdc96b41ab
#
_cell.length_a   1.000
_cell.length_b   1.000
_cell.length_c   1.000
_cell.angle_alpha   90.00
_cell.angle_beta   90.00
_cell.angle_gamma   90.00
#
_symmetry.space_group_name_H-M   'P 1'
#
loop_
_entity.id
_entity.type
_entity.pdbx_description
1 polymer ?
#
loop_
_entity_poly.entity_id
_entity_poly.type
_entity_poly.pdbx_seq_one_letter_code
_entity_poly.pdbx_strand_id
1 'polypeptide(L)'
;MKPYKTLISRADAEFVINKSRFIGHGKPVESEEEALAFLAEMRETYKDATHNCYAYIVGANMGVMRYSDDGEPGGTAGMPIIEVPKARGVTNCCVVVTRYFGGILLGAGGLVRAYSRGAAEAVNACGVGVMHPTLRILVDVPYAMLSRVEFFLKSAPVLVEDKAFAEQVT
;
A
#
# COMPACT_ATOMS: atom_id res chain seq x y z
N MET A 1 -16.18 -10.23 6.41
CA MET A 1 -14.75 -9.86 6.26
C MET A 1 -14.37 -9.00 7.47
N LYS A 2 -13.16 -9.13 8.02
CA LYS A 2 -12.72 -8.28 9.15
C LYS A 2 -12.03 -7.02 8.59
N PRO A 3 -12.03 -5.90 9.33
CA PRO A 3 -11.21 -4.73 8.97
C PRO A 3 -9.74 -5.10 8.86
N TYR A 4 -9.02 -4.47 7.92
CA TYR A 4 -7.58 -4.66 7.74
C TYR A 4 -6.89 -3.33 7.43
N LYS A 5 -5.60 -3.23 7.73
CA LYS A 5 -4.79 -2.04 7.41
C LYS A 5 -4.17 -2.18 6.03
N THR A 6 -4.15 -1.08 5.28
CA THR A 6 -3.47 -1.00 3.99
C THR A 6 -2.86 0.40 3.78
N LEU A 7 -2.10 0.56 2.70
CA LEU A 7 -1.62 1.88 2.27
C LEU A 7 -2.80 2.71 1.73
N ILE A 8 -2.79 4.03 2.00
CA ILE A 8 -3.86 4.93 1.53
C ILE A 8 -3.64 5.35 0.08
N SER A 9 -2.39 5.65 -0.28
CA SER A 9 -2.03 6.16 -1.60
C SER A 9 -0.69 5.62 -2.06
N ARG A 10 -0.39 5.80 -3.35
CA ARG A 10 0.96 5.64 -3.87
C ARG A 10 1.82 6.83 -3.47
N ALA A 11 3.03 6.57 -2.99
CA ALA A 11 4.01 7.60 -2.67
C ALA A 11 5.44 7.06 -2.72
N ASP A 12 6.38 7.96 -2.82
CA ASP A 12 7.81 7.70 -2.84
C ASP A 12 8.52 8.47 -1.73
N ALA A 13 9.66 7.95 -1.28
CA ALA A 13 10.54 8.63 -0.34
C ALA A 13 12.00 8.31 -0.69
N GLU A 14 12.88 9.30 -0.55
CA GLU A 14 14.27 9.18 -0.97
C GLU A 14 15.24 9.62 0.13
N PHE A 15 16.38 8.92 0.22
CA PHE A 15 17.49 9.30 1.09
C PHE A 15 18.82 8.78 0.55
N VAL A 16 19.91 9.29 1.10
CA VAL A 16 21.28 8.92 0.73
C VAL A 16 22.02 8.41 1.97
N ILE A 17 22.74 7.30 1.82
CA ILE A 17 23.65 6.75 2.83
C ILE A 17 24.95 6.37 2.11
N ASN A 18 26.11 6.85 2.61
CA ASN A 18 27.43 6.54 2.04
C ASN A 18 27.46 6.69 0.51
N LYS A 19 26.90 7.79 -0.01
CA LYS A 19 26.74 8.09 -1.44
C LYS A 19 25.82 7.14 -2.21
N SER A 20 25.32 6.04 -1.61
CA SER A 20 24.25 5.26 -2.22
C SER A 20 22.93 5.97 -2.06
N ARG A 21 22.19 6.08 -3.17
CA ARG A 21 20.85 6.67 -3.22
C ARG A 21 19.82 5.56 -3.11
N PHE A 22 18.89 5.71 -2.18
CA PHE A 22 17.78 4.79 -1.98
C PHE A 22 16.46 5.52 -2.22
N ILE A 23 15.57 4.91 -2.98
CA ILE A 23 14.22 5.40 -3.23
C ILE A 23 13.24 4.31 -2.84
N GLY A 24 12.45 4.55 -1.81
CA GLY A 24 11.36 3.67 -1.42
C GLY A 24 10.08 4.07 -2.14
N HIS A 25 9.42 3.12 -2.79
CA HIS A 25 8.17 3.29 -3.51
C HIS A 25 7.12 2.41 -2.85
N GLY A 26 5.97 2.97 -2.51
CA GLY A 26 4.85 2.23 -1.95
C GLY A 26 3.59 2.41 -2.78
N LYS A 27 2.80 1.34 -2.88
CA LYS A 27 1.50 1.36 -3.57
C LYS A 27 0.53 0.39 -2.90
N PRO A 28 -0.75 0.80 -2.65
CA PRO A 28 -1.80 -0.16 -2.32
C PRO A 28 -2.07 -1.05 -3.55
N VAL A 29 -2.26 -2.34 -3.33
CA VAL A 29 -2.59 -3.33 -4.36
C VAL A 29 -3.64 -4.30 -3.85
N GLU A 30 -4.55 -4.74 -4.68
CA GLU A 30 -5.62 -5.66 -4.29
C GLU A 30 -5.35 -7.11 -4.73
N SER A 31 -4.40 -7.29 -5.64
CA SER A 31 -4.04 -8.60 -6.19
C SER A 31 -2.54 -8.74 -6.42
N GLU A 32 -2.10 -9.97 -6.67
CA GLU A 32 -0.72 -10.27 -7.03
C GLU A 32 -0.38 -9.70 -8.41
N GLU A 33 -1.34 -9.68 -9.34
CA GLU A 33 -1.19 -9.09 -10.67
C GLU A 33 -0.89 -7.59 -10.59
N GLU A 34 -1.60 -6.87 -9.73
CA GLU A 34 -1.34 -5.44 -9.51
C GLU A 34 0.03 -5.18 -8.87
N ALA A 35 0.47 -6.04 -7.95
CA ALA A 35 1.79 -5.95 -7.36
C ALA A 35 2.89 -6.18 -8.41
N LEU A 36 2.73 -7.19 -9.26
CA LEU A 36 3.66 -7.50 -10.34
C LEU A 36 3.69 -6.41 -11.42
N ALA A 37 2.54 -5.82 -11.75
CA ALA A 37 2.45 -4.70 -12.67
C ALA A 37 3.21 -3.47 -12.13
N PHE A 38 3.04 -3.15 -10.85
CA PHE A 38 3.79 -2.07 -10.21
C PHE A 38 5.29 -2.35 -10.18
N LEU A 39 5.70 -3.57 -9.89
CA LEU A 39 7.10 -3.97 -9.93
C LEU A 39 7.70 -3.81 -11.33
N ALA A 40 6.97 -4.22 -12.37
CA ALA A 40 7.40 -4.05 -13.76
C ALA A 40 7.56 -2.57 -14.13
N GLU A 41 6.62 -1.72 -13.71
CA GLU A 41 6.70 -0.26 -13.87
C GLU A 41 7.96 0.31 -13.20
N MET A 42 8.25 -0.08 -11.96
CA MET A 42 9.44 0.40 -11.24
C MET A 42 10.73 -0.07 -11.90
N ARG A 43 10.79 -1.31 -12.36
CA ARG A 43 11.96 -1.84 -13.07
C ARG A 43 12.21 -1.14 -14.40
N GLU A 44 11.17 -0.75 -15.12
CA GLU A 44 11.32 0.02 -16.37
C GLU A 44 11.73 1.46 -16.08
N THR A 45 11.09 2.10 -15.09
CA THR A 45 11.39 3.49 -14.71
C THR A 45 12.82 3.65 -14.18
N TYR A 46 13.28 2.69 -13.39
CA TYR A 46 14.61 2.69 -12.75
C TYR A 46 15.51 1.57 -13.28
N LYS A 47 15.45 1.32 -14.59
CA LYS A 47 16.26 0.26 -15.23
C LYS A 47 17.76 0.48 -15.17
N ASP A 48 18.19 1.71 -14.93
CA ASP A 48 19.58 2.12 -14.73
C ASP A 48 20.05 1.97 -13.27
N ALA A 49 19.14 1.62 -12.34
CA ALA A 49 19.48 1.39 -10.95
C ALA A 49 20.31 0.10 -10.77
N THR A 50 21.07 0.05 -9.69
CA THR A 50 21.83 -1.14 -9.34
C THR A 50 20.95 -2.29 -8.93
N HIS A 51 19.91 -2.00 -8.10
CA HIS A 51 18.94 -2.99 -7.62
C HIS A 51 17.56 -2.36 -7.47
N ASN A 52 16.51 -3.14 -7.74
CA ASN A 52 15.10 -2.84 -7.45
C ASN A 52 14.55 -3.96 -6.56
N CYS A 53 14.91 -3.93 -5.29
CA CYS A 53 14.46 -4.91 -4.31
C CYS A 53 13.01 -4.66 -3.94
N TYR A 54 12.23 -5.72 -3.67
CA TYR A 54 10.81 -5.55 -3.44
C TYR A 54 10.23 -6.53 -2.43
N ALA A 55 9.06 -6.17 -1.93
CA ALA A 55 8.16 -7.06 -1.22
C ALA A 55 6.72 -6.67 -1.49
N TYR A 56 5.81 -7.66 -1.48
CA TYR A 56 4.37 -7.42 -1.47
C TYR A 56 3.65 -8.41 -0.56
N ILE A 57 2.54 -7.92 -0.01
CA ILE A 57 1.64 -8.68 0.84
C ILE A 57 0.23 -8.49 0.27
N VAL A 58 -0.46 -9.59 -0.05
CA VAL A 58 -1.81 -9.57 -0.63
C VAL A 58 -2.75 -10.46 0.18
N GLY A 59 -4.00 -10.04 0.27
CA GLY A 59 -5.06 -10.68 1.01
C GLY A 59 -5.24 -10.11 2.41
N ALA A 60 -6.48 -9.92 2.84
CA ALA A 60 -6.83 -9.33 4.13
C ALA A 60 -6.23 -10.09 5.34
N ASN A 61 -5.88 -11.36 5.14
CA ASN A 61 -5.22 -12.24 6.11
C ASN A 61 -3.71 -12.38 5.87
N MET A 62 -3.11 -11.57 4.99
CA MET A 62 -1.71 -11.67 4.56
C MET A 62 -1.36 -13.04 3.94
N GLY A 63 -2.30 -13.63 3.20
CA GLY A 63 -2.18 -14.99 2.67
C GLY A 63 -1.09 -15.17 1.62
N VAL A 64 -0.73 -14.12 0.90
CA VAL A 64 0.35 -14.11 -0.08
C VAL A 64 1.41 -13.12 0.35
N MET A 65 2.64 -13.60 0.50
CA MET A 65 3.82 -12.79 0.80
C MET A 65 4.94 -13.18 -0.14
N ARG A 66 5.53 -12.20 -0.84
CA ARG A 66 6.68 -12.40 -1.72
C ARG A 66 7.67 -11.25 -1.54
N TYR A 67 8.93 -11.56 -1.73
CA TYR A 67 10.02 -10.59 -1.69
C TYR A 67 11.22 -11.05 -2.51
N SER A 68 12.11 -10.13 -2.85
CA SER A 68 13.34 -10.41 -3.58
C SER A 68 14.44 -9.43 -3.20
N ASP A 69 15.65 -9.95 -3.10
CA ASP A 69 16.88 -9.17 -2.89
C ASP A 69 17.40 -8.55 -4.21
N ASP A 70 16.87 -8.94 -5.36
CA ASP A 70 17.23 -8.42 -6.70
C ASP A 70 18.74 -8.27 -6.92
N GLY A 71 19.51 -9.29 -6.54
CA GLY A 71 20.98 -9.33 -6.67
C GLY A 71 21.76 -8.71 -5.52
N GLU A 72 21.14 -8.14 -4.50
CA GLU A 72 21.82 -7.84 -3.24
C GLU A 72 22.18 -9.13 -2.49
N PRO A 73 23.13 -9.10 -1.55
CA PRO A 73 23.45 -10.28 -0.75
C PRO A 73 22.20 -10.88 -0.08
N GLY A 74 22.10 -12.20 -0.09
CA GLY A 74 20.91 -12.91 0.39
C GLY A 74 20.44 -12.48 1.76
N GLY A 75 19.14 -12.11 1.89
CA GLY A 75 18.50 -11.68 3.12
C GLY A 75 18.78 -10.24 3.55
N THR A 76 19.50 -9.45 2.74
CA THR A 76 19.86 -8.08 3.13
C THR A 76 18.90 -7.00 2.66
N ALA A 77 17.96 -7.33 1.78
CA ALA A 77 17.03 -6.37 1.16
C ALA A 77 15.57 -6.81 1.21
N GLY A 78 15.19 -7.86 0.53
CA GLY A 78 13.80 -8.29 0.39
C GLY A 78 13.14 -8.63 1.73
N MET A 79 13.82 -9.40 2.58
CA MET A 79 13.34 -9.70 3.93
C MET A 79 13.20 -8.45 4.80
N PRO A 80 14.20 -7.56 4.91
CA PRO A 80 14.05 -6.27 5.60
C PRO A 80 12.88 -5.42 5.10
N ILE A 81 12.60 -5.44 3.78
CA ILE A 81 11.48 -4.69 3.20
C ILE A 81 10.14 -5.27 3.69
N ILE A 82 9.94 -6.60 3.60
CA ILE A 82 8.64 -7.21 3.94
C ILE A 82 8.32 -7.15 5.43
N GLU A 83 9.32 -7.21 6.31
CA GLU A 83 9.12 -7.14 7.75
C GLU A 83 8.52 -5.80 8.20
N VAL A 84 8.71 -4.72 7.46
CA VAL A 84 8.15 -3.40 7.80
C VAL A 84 6.62 -3.37 7.72
N PRO A 85 5.96 -3.62 6.56
CA PRO A 85 4.51 -3.66 6.51
C PRO A 85 3.93 -4.78 7.38
N LYS A 86 4.56 -5.96 7.44
CA LYS A 86 4.13 -7.09 8.26
C LYS A 86 4.09 -6.73 9.75
N ALA A 87 5.13 -6.12 10.30
CA ALA A 87 5.18 -5.70 11.71
C ALA A 87 4.14 -4.63 12.05
N ARG A 88 3.72 -3.82 11.06
CA ARG A 88 2.66 -2.80 11.22
C ARG A 88 1.26 -3.36 11.01
N GLY A 89 1.13 -4.63 10.63
CA GLY A 89 -0.15 -5.26 10.27
C GLY A 89 -0.74 -4.72 8.97
N VAL A 90 0.09 -4.19 8.07
CA VAL A 90 -0.32 -3.65 6.76
C VAL A 90 -0.29 -4.76 5.73
N THR A 91 -1.39 -4.93 5.02
CA THR A 91 -1.55 -5.87 3.91
C THR A 91 -2.05 -5.15 2.65
N ASN A 92 -2.23 -5.88 1.56
CA ASN A 92 -2.65 -5.33 0.27
C ASN A 92 -1.74 -4.17 -0.15
N CYS A 93 -0.43 -4.42 -0.09
CA CYS A 93 0.60 -3.41 -0.39
C CYS A 93 1.77 -4.03 -1.16
N CYS A 94 2.36 -3.21 -2.01
CA CYS A 94 3.64 -3.49 -2.66
C CYS A 94 4.62 -2.37 -2.30
N VAL A 95 5.84 -2.76 -1.91
CA VAL A 95 6.93 -1.83 -1.59
C VAL A 95 8.15 -2.23 -2.42
N VAL A 96 8.69 -1.29 -3.17
CA VAL A 96 9.93 -1.43 -3.92
C VAL A 96 10.96 -0.47 -3.34
N VAL A 97 12.19 -0.93 -3.16
CA VAL A 97 13.29 -0.05 -2.76
C VAL A 97 14.37 -0.12 -3.84
N THR A 98 14.49 0.94 -4.57
CA THR A 98 15.48 1.15 -5.63
C THR A 98 16.78 1.67 -5.04
N ARG A 99 17.92 1.08 -5.42
CA ARG A 99 19.23 1.53 -4.99
C ARG A 99 20.14 1.84 -6.16
N TYR A 100 20.80 2.99 -6.08
CA TYR A 100 21.96 3.36 -6.88
C TYR A 100 23.21 3.30 -6.00
N PHE A 101 24.15 2.40 -6.32
CA PHE A 101 25.37 2.24 -5.55
C PHE A 101 26.27 3.49 -5.68
N GLY A 102 26.75 3.98 -4.55
CA GLY A 102 27.56 5.19 -4.48
C GLY A 102 29.09 4.95 -4.38
N GLY A 103 29.55 3.73 -4.62
CA GLY A 103 30.97 3.38 -4.55
C GLY A 103 31.50 3.05 -3.16
N ILE A 104 30.68 3.19 -2.09
CA ILE A 104 31.06 2.86 -0.72
C ILE A 104 30.18 1.69 -0.23
N LEU A 105 30.80 0.61 0.19
CA LEU A 105 30.10 -0.55 0.72
C LEU A 105 29.44 -0.23 2.07
N LEU A 106 28.20 -0.67 2.24
CA LEU A 106 27.47 -0.55 3.50
C LEU A 106 27.68 -1.73 4.43
N GLY A 107 28.11 -2.88 3.89
CA GLY A 107 28.10 -4.16 4.57
C GLY A 107 26.70 -4.74 4.78
N ALA A 108 26.59 -6.00 5.15
CA ALA A 108 25.30 -6.68 5.31
C ALA A 108 24.38 -5.97 6.30
N GLY A 109 24.87 -5.63 7.49
CA GLY A 109 24.10 -4.90 8.51
C GLY A 109 23.69 -3.50 8.07
N GLY A 110 24.52 -2.80 7.28
CA GLY A 110 24.21 -1.51 6.70
C GLY A 110 23.09 -1.60 5.66
N LEU A 111 23.14 -2.63 4.80
CA LEU A 111 22.10 -2.90 3.81
C LEU A 111 20.74 -3.20 4.46
N VAL A 112 20.72 -4.11 5.45
CA VAL A 112 19.50 -4.42 6.20
C VAL A 112 18.85 -3.16 6.75
N ARG A 113 19.61 -2.29 7.40
CA ARG A 113 19.11 -1.02 7.95
C ARG A 113 18.62 -0.06 6.86
N ALA A 114 19.34 0.05 5.75
CA ALA A 114 18.99 0.92 4.64
C ALA A 114 17.69 0.48 3.96
N TYR A 115 17.53 -0.81 3.67
CA TYR A 115 16.32 -1.35 3.04
C TYR A 115 15.11 -1.29 3.98
N SER A 116 15.28 -1.59 5.28
CA SER A 116 14.22 -1.39 6.29
C SER A 116 13.79 0.07 6.37
N ARG A 117 14.75 1.01 6.34
CA ARG A 117 14.47 2.46 6.33
C ARG A 117 13.70 2.86 5.07
N GLY A 118 14.16 2.40 3.88
CA GLY A 118 13.48 2.71 2.62
C GLY A 118 12.03 2.25 2.61
N ALA A 119 11.78 1.03 3.09
CA ALA A 119 10.42 0.52 3.23
C ALA A 119 9.60 1.31 4.26
N ALA A 120 10.18 1.66 5.41
CA ALA A 120 9.49 2.43 6.44
C ALA A 120 9.12 3.84 5.97
N GLU A 121 10.02 4.53 5.29
CA GLU A 121 9.77 5.87 4.74
C GLU A 121 8.72 5.82 3.62
N ALA A 122 8.76 4.81 2.74
CA ALA A 122 7.72 4.61 1.71
C ALA A 122 6.34 4.37 2.33
N VAL A 123 6.24 3.46 3.30
CA VAL A 123 4.97 3.18 4.01
C VAL A 123 4.45 4.44 4.73
N ASN A 124 5.33 5.22 5.36
CA ASN A 124 4.95 6.48 6.01
C ASN A 124 4.45 7.51 4.99
N ALA A 125 5.13 7.66 3.85
CA ALA A 125 4.73 8.58 2.78
C ALA A 125 3.38 8.20 2.16
N CYS A 126 3.11 6.90 1.99
CA CYS A 126 1.81 6.39 1.51
C CYS A 126 0.67 6.64 2.50
N GLY A 127 0.98 6.72 3.79
CA GLY A 127 -0.02 6.68 4.85
C GLY A 127 -0.63 5.30 5.03
N VAL A 128 -1.09 5.00 6.24
CA VAL A 128 -1.76 3.73 6.57
C VAL A 128 -3.19 4.02 7.00
N GLY A 129 -4.14 3.37 6.35
CA GLY A 129 -5.56 3.44 6.66
C GLY A 129 -6.14 2.09 7.04
N VAL A 130 -7.33 2.10 7.62
CA VAL A 130 -8.10 0.89 7.93
C VAL A 130 -9.24 0.76 6.93
N MET A 131 -9.25 -0.35 6.20
CA MET A 131 -10.36 -0.70 5.32
C MET A 131 -11.41 -1.45 6.12
N HIS A 132 -12.63 -0.94 6.08
CA HIS A 132 -13.78 -1.56 6.70
C HIS A 132 -14.68 -2.19 5.64
N PRO A 133 -15.14 -3.43 5.82
CA PRO A 133 -16.16 -3.99 4.95
C PRO A 133 -17.45 -3.19 5.12
N THR A 134 -18.00 -2.71 4.02
CA THR A 134 -19.26 -1.97 3.98
C THR A 134 -20.25 -2.69 3.06
N LEU A 135 -21.54 -2.46 3.29
CA LEU A 135 -22.61 -2.87 2.38
C LEU A 135 -23.15 -1.61 1.70
N ARG A 136 -23.19 -1.62 0.38
CA ARG A 136 -23.95 -0.63 -0.38
C ARG A 136 -25.38 -1.10 -0.49
N ILE A 137 -26.32 -0.28 -0.04
CA ILE A 137 -27.75 -0.55 -0.07
C ILE A 137 -28.41 0.52 -0.93
N LEU A 138 -29.21 0.10 -1.90
CA LEU A 138 -30.08 0.96 -2.67
C LEU A 138 -31.47 0.90 -2.03
N VAL A 139 -32.08 2.05 -1.78
CA VAL A 139 -33.37 2.14 -1.13
C VAL A 139 -34.26 3.07 -1.94
N ASP A 140 -35.38 2.55 -2.47
CA ASP A 140 -36.40 3.35 -3.13
C ASP A 140 -37.43 3.83 -2.10
N VAL A 141 -37.64 5.13 -2.07
CA VAL A 141 -38.49 5.77 -1.07
C VAL A 141 -39.55 6.66 -1.74
N PRO A 142 -40.84 6.47 -1.43
CA PRO A 142 -41.89 7.41 -1.84
C PRO A 142 -41.63 8.80 -1.27
N TYR A 143 -41.90 9.85 -2.02
CA TYR A 143 -41.71 11.25 -1.58
C TYR A 143 -42.38 11.57 -0.22
N ALA A 144 -43.49 10.95 0.08
CA ALA A 144 -44.17 11.12 1.37
C ALA A 144 -43.34 10.63 2.58
N MET A 145 -42.38 9.73 2.34
CA MET A 145 -41.51 9.16 3.39
C MET A 145 -40.13 9.81 3.44
N LEU A 146 -39.78 10.62 2.46
CA LEU A 146 -38.43 11.17 2.29
C LEU A 146 -37.92 11.87 3.56
N SER A 147 -38.66 12.78 4.12
CA SER A 147 -38.27 13.54 5.32
C SER A 147 -38.04 12.64 6.54
N ARG A 148 -38.81 11.56 6.69
CA ARG A 148 -38.63 10.59 7.79
C ARG A 148 -37.37 9.79 7.60
N VAL A 149 -37.09 9.33 6.38
CA VAL A 149 -35.89 8.58 6.05
C VAL A 149 -34.65 9.45 6.24
N GLU A 150 -34.65 10.67 5.73
CA GLU A 150 -33.55 11.62 5.93
C GLU A 150 -33.29 11.92 7.41
N PHE A 151 -34.34 12.07 8.21
CA PHE A 151 -34.18 12.25 9.66
C PHE A 151 -33.54 11.02 10.32
N PHE A 152 -34.00 9.82 9.96
CA PHE A 152 -33.43 8.56 10.46
C PHE A 152 -31.96 8.41 10.06
N LEU A 153 -31.59 8.69 8.79
CA LEU A 153 -30.24 8.58 8.28
C LEU A 153 -29.23 9.50 9.00
N LYS A 154 -29.69 10.65 9.55
CA LYS A 154 -28.82 11.55 10.34
C LYS A 154 -28.28 10.91 11.62
N SER A 155 -29.02 9.96 12.21
CA SER A 155 -28.63 9.27 13.43
C SER A 155 -28.09 7.85 13.18
N ALA A 156 -28.25 7.32 11.98
CA ALA A 156 -27.77 5.99 11.61
C ALA A 156 -26.26 6.01 11.27
N PRO A 157 -25.51 4.93 11.54
CA PRO A 157 -24.09 4.82 11.18
C PRO A 157 -23.94 4.48 9.69
N VAL A 158 -24.42 5.33 8.81
CA VAL A 158 -24.43 5.15 7.37
C VAL A 158 -23.85 6.38 6.67
N LEU A 159 -23.25 6.17 5.50
CA LEU A 159 -22.85 7.22 4.58
C LEU A 159 -23.84 7.24 3.42
N VAL A 160 -24.50 8.36 3.19
CA VAL A 160 -25.33 8.57 2.00
C VAL A 160 -24.41 8.99 0.87
N GLU A 161 -24.25 8.13 -0.15
CA GLU A 161 -23.37 8.39 -1.29
C GLU A 161 -24.04 9.28 -2.33
N ASP A 162 -25.31 9.01 -2.64
CA ASP A 162 -26.07 9.74 -3.66
C ASP A 162 -27.58 9.71 -3.38
N LYS A 163 -28.33 10.59 -4.03
CA LYS A 163 -29.79 10.65 -4.05
C LYS A 163 -30.27 10.96 -5.46
N ALA A 164 -31.01 10.06 -6.04
CA ALA A 164 -31.70 10.29 -7.32
C ALA A 164 -33.20 10.55 -7.08
N PHE A 165 -33.75 11.48 -7.83
CA PHE A 165 -35.15 11.89 -7.75
C PHE A 165 -35.82 11.58 -9.08
N ALA A 166 -36.83 10.70 -9.06
CA ALA A 166 -37.65 10.34 -10.21
C ALA A 166 -39.11 10.28 -9.78
N GLU A 167 -39.85 9.24 -10.15
CA GLU A 167 -41.16 8.96 -9.60
C GLU A 167 -41.09 8.61 -8.10
N GLN A 168 -39.95 8.06 -7.68
CA GLN A 168 -39.58 7.83 -6.28
C GLN A 168 -38.15 8.34 -6.06
N VAL A 169 -37.75 8.52 -4.80
CA VAL A 169 -36.40 8.90 -4.42
C VAL A 169 -35.61 7.63 -4.15
N THR A 170 -34.45 7.46 -4.82
CA THR A 170 -33.57 6.34 -4.67
C THR A 170 -32.28 6.74 -3.96
#